data_78584982cc773c115a9330514e2949b8
#
_entry.id   78584982cc773c115a9330514e2949b8
#
_cell.length_a   1.000
_cell.length_b   1.000
_cell.length_c   1.000
_cell.angle_alpha   90.00
_cell.angle_beta   90.00
_cell.angle_gamma   90.00
#
_symmetry.space_group_name_H-M   'P 1'
#
loop_
_entity.id
_entity.type
_entity.pdbx_description
1 polymer ?
#
loop_
_entity_poly.entity_id
_entity_poly.type
_entity_poly.pdbx_seq_one_letter_code
_entity_poly.pdbx_strand_id
1 'polypeptide(L)'
;MTSFNEFESIPATGNTWLLNDVLRKQWGFNGFVVSDFTAIAEMVNHGIGNSQEVGVKALKAGVDMDMIADCYHAVLKKSLEEGKITEAEIDSACRRILIAKYQLGLFHDPYKYCNPKRAAKEFLSVNNVSAARRIAAESFVLLKNDNNLLPLKGCRKVAVVGPLADSKANMAGSWKYDEQTKSYHGLVAVSYTHLRAHETLSDL
;
A
#
# COMPACT_ATOMS: atom_id res chain seq x y z
N MET A 1 4.52 -3.31 -6.87
CA MET A 1 5.16 -2.16 -6.20
C MET A 1 6.28 -2.69 -5.33
N THR A 2 7.45 -2.03 -5.32
CA THR A 2 8.56 -2.43 -4.45
C THR A 2 8.27 -1.99 -3.01
N SER A 3 8.94 -2.61 -2.04
CA SER A 3 8.86 -2.24 -0.63
C SER A 3 10.12 -1.47 -0.19
N PHE A 4 10.05 -0.84 0.98
CA PHE A 4 11.19 -0.18 1.60
C PHE A 4 12.17 -1.17 2.26
N ASN A 5 11.71 -2.38 2.53
CA ASN A 5 12.49 -3.40 3.23
C ASN A 5 13.75 -3.78 2.46
N GLU A 6 14.78 -4.09 3.23
CA GLU A 6 16.00 -4.72 2.71
C GLU A 6 15.86 -6.24 2.67
N PHE A 7 16.44 -6.84 1.66
CA PHE A 7 16.71 -8.26 1.57
C PHE A 7 18.21 -8.45 1.33
N GLU A 8 18.90 -9.12 2.23
CA GLU A 8 20.37 -9.26 2.24
C GLU A 8 21.10 -7.90 2.15
N SER A 9 20.65 -6.93 2.96
CA SER A 9 21.19 -5.57 3.03
C SER A 9 21.06 -4.76 1.73
N ILE A 10 20.17 -5.17 0.84
CA ILE A 10 19.85 -4.43 -0.39
C ILE A 10 18.38 -4.04 -0.35
N PRO A 11 18.03 -2.74 -0.40
CA PRO A 11 16.64 -2.31 -0.51
C PRO A 11 15.94 -2.98 -1.69
N ALA A 12 14.70 -3.45 -1.50
CA ALA A 12 13.96 -4.18 -2.54
C ALA A 12 13.88 -3.39 -3.86
N THR A 13 13.81 -2.07 -3.79
CA THR A 13 13.81 -1.16 -4.94
C THR A 13 15.10 -1.22 -5.78
N GLY A 14 16.24 -1.54 -5.17
CA GLY A 14 17.53 -1.68 -5.84
C GLY A 14 18.01 -3.13 -6.01
N ASN A 15 17.17 -4.12 -5.69
CA ASN A 15 17.56 -5.52 -5.65
C ASN A 15 17.28 -6.21 -6.99
N THR A 16 18.32 -6.32 -7.81
CA THR A 16 18.25 -6.95 -9.14
C THR A 16 17.86 -8.42 -9.07
N TRP A 17 18.38 -9.17 -8.10
CA TRP A 17 18.02 -10.57 -7.93
C TRP A 17 16.52 -10.73 -7.66
N LEU A 18 15.98 -9.95 -6.72
CA LEU A 18 14.55 -10.02 -6.38
C LEU A 18 13.64 -9.66 -7.57
N LEU A 19 13.95 -8.56 -8.28
CA LEU A 19 13.06 -8.05 -9.32
C LEU A 19 13.28 -8.71 -10.69
N ASN A 20 14.51 -9.03 -11.07
CA ASN A 20 14.79 -9.65 -12.37
C ASN A 20 14.83 -11.16 -12.29
N ASP A 21 15.58 -11.75 -11.34
CA ASP A 21 15.74 -13.20 -11.34
C ASP A 21 14.53 -13.91 -10.73
N VAL A 22 14.04 -13.46 -9.58
CA VAL A 22 12.88 -14.09 -8.94
C VAL A 22 11.59 -13.64 -9.62
N LEU A 23 11.27 -12.35 -9.58
CA LEU A 23 9.97 -11.85 -10.03
C LEU A 23 9.76 -12.08 -11.53
N ARG A 24 10.71 -11.66 -12.38
CA ARG A 24 10.54 -11.71 -13.84
C ARG A 24 10.88 -13.09 -14.43
N LYS A 25 12.04 -13.67 -14.09
CA LYS A 25 12.48 -14.92 -14.70
C LYS A 25 11.81 -16.14 -14.09
N GLN A 26 11.84 -16.31 -12.75
CA GLN A 26 11.28 -17.50 -12.10
C GLN A 26 9.75 -17.49 -12.08
N TRP A 27 9.14 -16.35 -11.75
CA TRP A 27 7.68 -16.21 -11.64
C TRP A 27 7.01 -15.78 -12.95
N GLY A 28 7.77 -15.40 -13.96
CA GLY A 28 7.23 -15.04 -15.27
C GLY A 28 6.45 -13.72 -15.29
N PHE A 29 6.71 -12.79 -14.35
CA PHE A 29 5.98 -11.53 -14.28
C PHE A 29 6.33 -10.61 -15.45
N ASN A 30 5.35 -10.32 -16.30
CA ASN A 30 5.50 -9.51 -17.51
C ASN A 30 4.98 -8.08 -17.38
N GLY A 31 4.42 -7.71 -16.24
CA GLY A 31 3.94 -6.37 -15.95
C GLY A 31 5.06 -5.37 -15.66
N PHE A 32 4.67 -4.12 -15.41
CA PHE A 32 5.62 -3.09 -14.94
C PHE A 32 5.74 -3.11 -13.41
N VAL A 33 6.90 -2.67 -12.93
CA VAL A 33 7.20 -2.50 -11.52
C VAL A 33 7.27 -1.01 -11.22
N VAL A 34 6.49 -0.54 -10.25
CA VAL A 34 6.54 0.82 -9.72
C VAL A 34 7.22 0.82 -8.36
N SER A 35 8.00 1.85 -8.05
CA SER A 35 8.54 2.04 -6.71
C SER A 35 7.43 2.37 -5.71
N ASP A 36 7.67 2.21 -4.42
CA ASP A 36 6.84 2.84 -3.41
C ASP A 36 7.13 4.35 -3.35
N PHE A 37 6.36 5.10 -2.59
CA PHE A 37 6.46 6.55 -2.44
C PHE A 37 7.87 6.93 -1.98
N THR A 38 8.60 7.68 -2.80
CA THR A 38 10.00 8.08 -2.59
C THR A 38 11.04 6.95 -2.42
N ALA A 39 10.70 5.69 -2.62
CA ALA A 39 11.57 4.56 -2.29
C ALA A 39 12.89 4.53 -3.07
N ILE A 40 12.95 5.13 -4.28
CA ILE A 40 14.22 5.27 -5.00
C ILE A 40 15.15 6.27 -4.29
N ALA A 41 14.61 7.43 -3.90
CA ALA A 41 15.39 8.45 -3.20
C ALA A 41 15.86 7.97 -1.82
N GLU A 42 15.04 7.19 -1.11
CA GLU A 42 15.41 6.65 0.20
C GLU A 42 16.61 5.72 0.18
N MET A 43 16.92 5.10 -0.94
CA MET A 43 18.14 4.29 -1.06
C MET A 43 19.44 5.07 -0.78
N VAL A 44 19.41 6.40 -0.88
CA VAL A 44 20.52 7.27 -0.45
C VAL A 44 20.74 7.13 1.06
N ASN A 45 19.68 7.09 1.84
CA ASN A 45 19.74 6.93 3.30
C ASN A 45 20.24 5.55 3.72
N HIS A 46 20.07 4.54 2.87
CA HIS A 46 20.63 3.20 3.05
C HIS A 46 22.11 3.08 2.64
N GLY A 47 22.74 4.19 2.25
CA GLY A 47 24.15 4.20 1.84
C GLY A 47 24.44 3.55 0.49
N ILE A 48 23.43 3.37 -0.36
CA ILE A 48 23.58 2.74 -1.68
C ILE A 48 24.35 3.64 -2.65
N GLY A 49 24.25 4.96 -2.46
CA GLY A 49 24.95 5.94 -3.30
C GLY A 49 24.24 7.29 -3.31
N ASN A 50 24.69 8.19 -4.19
CA ASN A 50 24.03 9.47 -4.42
C ASN A 50 22.75 9.33 -5.27
N SER A 51 22.00 10.42 -5.47
CA SER A 51 20.72 10.41 -6.21
C SER A 51 20.83 9.84 -7.62
N GLN A 52 21.95 10.06 -8.33
CA GLN A 52 22.15 9.48 -9.66
C GLN A 52 22.38 7.97 -9.58
N GLU A 53 23.21 7.53 -8.65
CA GLU A 53 23.54 6.11 -8.48
C GLU A 53 22.31 5.29 -8.07
N VAL A 54 21.46 5.80 -7.19
CA VAL A 54 20.24 5.09 -6.79
C VAL A 54 19.21 5.04 -7.93
N GLY A 55 19.07 6.10 -8.75
CA GLY A 55 18.22 6.09 -9.94
C GLY A 55 18.68 5.06 -10.98
N VAL A 56 19.99 5.02 -11.27
CA VAL A 56 20.61 4.02 -12.16
C VAL A 56 20.40 2.60 -11.61
N LYS A 57 20.64 2.41 -10.33
CA LYS A 57 20.48 1.10 -9.67
C LYS A 57 19.05 0.60 -9.73
N ALA A 58 18.06 1.46 -9.46
CA ALA A 58 16.65 1.11 -9.51
C ALA A 58 16.21 0.71 -10.93
N LEU A 59 16.61 1.48 -11.96
CA LEU A 59 16.31 1.14 -13.36
C LEU A 59 16.90 -0.22 -13.75
N LYS A 60 18.17 -0.45 -13.43
CA LYS A 60 18.86 -1.73 -13.71
C LYS A 60 18.32 -2.89 -12.90
N ALA A 61 17.81 -2.64 -11.70
CA ALA A 61 17.12 -3.64 -10.91
C ALA A 61 15.75 -4.06 -11.50
N GLY A 62 15.17 -3.25 -12.40
CA GLY A 62 13.92 -3.58 -13.07
C GLY A 62 12.71 -2.79 -12.56
N VAL A 63 12.93 -1.68 -11.87
CA VAL A 63 11.88 -0.71 -11.54
C VAL A 63 11.61 0.14 -12.78
N ASP A 64 10.39 0.10 -13.26
CA ASP A 64 9.99 0.75 -14.52
C ASP A 64 9.42 2.16 -14.30
N MET A 65 8.88 2.42 -13.12
CA MET A 65 8.20 3.67 -12.80
C MET A 65 8.62 4.18 -11.42
N ASP A 66 9.08 5.41 -11.38
CA ASP A 66 9.40 6.13 -10.14
C ASP A 66 8.14 6.77 -9.55
N MET A 67 7.84 6.47 -8.29
CA MET A 67 6.72 7.09 -7.60
C MET A 67 7.20 8.30 -6.80
N ILE A 68 6.96 9.48 -7.34
CA ILE A 68 7.11 10.82 -6.72
C ILE A 68 8.53 11.24 -6.29
N ALA A 69 9.51 10.35 -6.34
CA ALA A 69 10.88 10.70 -5.94
C ALA A 69 11.59 11.64 -6.94
N ASP A 70 11.05 11.78 -8.15
CA ASP A 70 11.62 12.55 -9.28
C ASP A 70 13.05 12.14 -9.68
N CYS A 71 13.48 10.97 -9.21
CA CYS A 71 14.83 10.48 -9.48
C CYS A 71 15.04 10.19 -10.96
N TYR A 72 14.06 9.54 -11.62
CA TYR A 72 14.23 9.18 -13.03
C TYR A 72 14.27 10.42 -13.92
N HIS A 73 13.36 11.35 -13.72
CA HIS A 73 13.35 12.60 -14.49
C HIS A 73 14.64 13.41 -14.29
N ALA A 74 15.14 13.49 -13.07
CA ALA A 74 16.30 14.29 -12.73
C ALA A 74 17.62 13.69 -13.25
N VAL A 75 17.77 12.35 -13.32
CA VAL A 75 19.11 11.75 -13.49
C VAL A 75 19.27 10.85 -14.70
N LEU A 76 18.20 10.29 -15.32
CA LEU A 76 18.38 9.28 -16.37
C LEU A 76 18.99 9.85 -17.64
N LYS A 77 18.63 11.08 -18.04
CA LYS A 77 19.24 11.73 -19.21
C LYS A 77 20.76 11.85 -19.05
N LYS A 78 21.21 12.42 -17.95
CA LYS A 78 22.64 12.54 -17.63
C LYS A 78 23.34 11.20 -17.56
N SER A 79 22.67 10.20 -16.95
CA SER A 79 23.22 8.85 -16.82
C SER A 79 23.38 8.15 -18.16
N LEU A 80 22.49 8.41 -19.12
CA LEU A 80 22.62 7.93 -20.50
C LEU A 80 23.80 8.60 -21.22
N GLU A 81 23.92 9.93 -21.13
CA GLU A 81 25.02 10.69 -21.70
C GLU A 81 26.39 10.25 -21.15
N GLU A 82 26.43 9.87 -19.87
CA GLU A 82 27.64 9.33 -19.21
C GLU A 82 27.87 7.82 -19.45
N GLY A 83 26.99 7.15 -20.20
CA GLY A 83 27.11 5.71 -20.48
C GLY A 83 26.86 4.79 -19.28
N LYS A 84 26.24 5.31 -18.19
CA LYS A 84 25.90 4.52 -16.99
C LYS A 84 24.70 3.62 -17.21
N ILE A 85 23.82 4.01 -18.13
CA ILE A 85 22.66 3.24 -18.61
C ILE A 85 22.60 3.28 -20.12
N THR A 86 21.79 2.42 -20.70
CA THR A 86 21.57 2.34 -22.14
C THR A 86 20.15 2.79 -22.49
N GLU A 87 19.95 3.23 -23.73
CA GLU A 87 18.63 3.54 -24.25
C GLU A 87 17.69 2.32 -24.18
N ALA A 88 18.22 1.12 -24.43
CA ALA A 88 17.48 -0.12 -24.36
C ALA A 88 16.91 -0.43 -22.95
N GLU A 89 17.60 -0.02 -21.89
CA GLU A 89 17.10 -0.14 -20.51
C GLU A 89 15.92 0.80 -20.26
N ILE A 90 16.00 2.04 -20.74
CA ILE A 90 14.91 3.02 -20.68
C ILE A 90 13.72 2.54 -21.51
N ASP A 91 13.94 2.09 -22.73
CA ASP A 91 12.93 1.56 -23.64
C ASP A 91 12.19 0.37 -23.04
N SER A 92 12.92 -0.52 -22.39
CA SER A 92 12.35 -1.68 -21.71
C SER A 92 11.35 -1.28 -20.61
N ALA A 93 11.72 -0.31 -19.80
CA ALA A 93 10.86 0.21 -18.73
C ALA A 93 9.63 0.91 -19.31
N CYS A 94 9.84 1.81 -20.27
CA CYS A 94 8.77 2.53 -20.94
C CYS A 94 7.79 1.58 -21.65
N ARG A 95 8.29 0.57 -22.36
CA ARG A 95 7.49 -0.43 -23.07
C ARG A 95 6.53 -1.17 -22.15
N ARG A 96 6.96 -1.58 -20.96
CA ARG A 96 6.09 -2.29 -20.00
C ARG A 96 4.95 -1.40 -19.53
N ILE A 97 5.20 -0.12 -19.28
CA ILE A 97 4.16 0.85 -18.92
C ILE A 97 3.18 1.07 -20.10
N LEU A 98 3.72 1.22 -21.31
CA LEU A 98 2.89 1.41 -22.52
C LEU A 98 2.01 0.20 -22.82
N ILE A 99 2.53 -1.03 -22.64
CA ILE A 99 1.76 -2.27 -22.78
C ILE A 99 0.59 -2.28 -21.79
N ALA A 100 0.82 -1.93 -20.52
CA ALA A 100 -0.26 -1.86 -19.54
C ALA A 100 -1.34 -0.84 -19.94
N LYS A 101 -0.94 0.34 -20.40
CA LYS A 101 -1.89 1.36 -20.91
C LYS A 101 -2.67 0.86 -22.11
N TYR A 102 -2.01 0.14 -23.02
CA TYR A 102 -2.64 -0.43 -24.20
C TYR A 102 -3.69 -1.50 -23.82
N GLN A 103 -3.31 -2.43 -22.96
CA GLN A 103 -4.20 -3.50 -22.47
C GLN A 103 -5.42 -2.94 -21.73
N LEU A 104 -5.26 -1.83 -21.03
CA LEU A 104 -6.36 -1.11 -20.39
C LEU A 104 -7.24 -0.34 -21.41
N GLY A 105 -6.83 -0.24 -22.67
CA GLY A 105 -7.57 0.48 -23.73
C GLY A 105 -7.47 2.00 -23.63
N LEU A 106 -6.49 2.53 -22.87
CA LEU A 106 -6.35 3.96 -22.61
C LEU A 106 -5.90 4.78 -23.83
N PHE A 107 -5.32 4.14 -24.84
CA PHE A 107 -5.00 4.80 -26.12
C PHE A 107 -6.23 5.05 -26.98
N HIS A 108 -7.26 4.22 -26.82
CA HIS A 108 -8.51 4.38 -27.52
C HIS A 108 -9.44 5.35 -26.76
N ASP A 109 -9.55 5.15 -25.45
CA ASP A 109 -10.37 6.00 -24.57
C ASP A 109 -9.65 6.21 -23.23
N PRO A 110 -8.94 7.35 -23.05
CA PRO A 110 -8.22 7.66 -21.82
C PRO A 110 -9.13 7.85 -20.62
N TYR A 111 -10.42 8.12 -20.83
CA TYR A 111 -11.42 8.35 -19.78
C TYR A 111 -12.33 7.15 -19.52
N LYS A 112 -12.08 6.01 -20.15
CA LYS A 112 -12.87 4.77 -20.04
C LYS A 112 -13.26 4.39 -18.61
N TYR A 113 -12.37 4.63 -17.66
CA TYR A 113 -12.59 4.28 -16.26
C TYR A 113 -13.04 5.47 -15.39
N CYS A 114 -13.18 6.65 -15.97
CA CYS A 114 -13.63 7.85 -15.26
C CYS A 114 -15.15 7.86 -15.15
N ASN A 115 -15.64 7.47 -13.97
CA ASN A 115 -17.07 7.52 -13.66
C ASN A 115 -17.29 8.15 -12.28
N PRO A 116 -17.63 9.44 -12.20
CA PRO A 116 -17.81 10.13 -10.91
C PRO A 116 -18.94 9.55 -10.06
N LYS A 117 -19.94 8.90 -10.69
CA LYS A 117 -21.04 8.27 -9.94
C LYS A 117 -20.63 6.94 -9.28
N ARG A 118 -19.54 6.31 -9.73
CA ARG A 118 -19.07 5.04 -9.18
C ARG A 118 -18.63 5.19 -7.73
N ALA A 119 -17.91 6.26 -7.40
CA ALA A 119 -17.46 6.51 -6.04
C ALA A 119 -18.63 6.55 -5.04
N ALA A 120 -19.72 7.25 -5.36
CA ALA A 120 -20.89 7.33 -4.49
C ALA A 120 -21.60 5.97 -4.29
N LYS A 121 -21.51 5.07 -5.29
CA LYS A 121 -22.13 3.74 -5.21
C LYS A 121 -21.25 2.74 -4.44
N GLU A 122 -19.94 2.79 -4.66
CA GLU A 122 -19.00 1.77 -4.14
C GLU A 122 -18.42 2.16 -2.77
N PHE A 123 -18.22 3.46 -2.53
CA PHE A 123 -17.61 3.93 -1.29
C PHE A 123 -18.55 3.65 -0.11
N LEU A 124 -18.03 2.97 0.90
CA LEU A 124 -18.77 2.54 2.09
C LEU A 124 -20.04 1.70 1.78
N SER A 125 -20.09 1.01 0.64
CA SER A 125 -21.17 0.07 0.38
C SER A 125 -21.21 -1.02 1.45
N VAL A 126 -22.39 -1.57 1.72
CA VAL A 126 -22.57 -2.63 2.74
C VAL A 126 -21.61 -3.79 2.51
N ASN A 127 -21.43 -4.19 1.25
CA ASN A 127 -20.52 -5.29 0.89
C ASN A 127 -19.06 -4.94 1.20
N ASN A 128 -18.61 -3.73 0.88
CA ASN A 128 -17.23 -3.31 1.11
C ASN A 128 -16.94 -3.16 2.61
N VAL A 129 -17.87 -2.60 3.38
CA VAL A 129 -17.74 -2.49 4.85
C VAL A 129 -17.71 -3.88 5.49
N SER A 130 -18.58 -4.80 5.05
CA SER A 130 -18.60 -6.18 5.54
C SER A 130 -17.30 -6.93 5.21
N ALA A 131 -16.77 -6.75 3.98
CA ALA A 131 -15.51 -7.35 3.57
C ALA A 131 -14.34 -6.79 4.39
N ALA A 132 -14.26 -5.48 4.58
CA ALA A 132 -13.22 -4.84 5.38
C ALA A 132 -13.22 -5.37 6.82
N ARG A 133 -14.42 -5.52 7.43
CA ARG A 133 -14.55 -6.08 8.75
C ARG A 133 -14.07 -7.53 8.84
N ARG A 134 -14.45 -8.39 7.88
CA ARG A 134 -14.02 -9.79 7.85
C ARG A 134 -12.49 -9.88 7.74
N ILE A 135 -11.90 -9.13 6.81
CA ILE A 135 -10.45 -9.10 6.62
C ILE A 135 -9.74 -8.62 7.88
N ALA A 136 -10.25 -7.58 8.54
CA ALA A 136 -9.71 -7.11 9.81
C ALA A 136 -9.76 -8.19 10.89
N ALA A 137 -10.88 -8.92 11.01
CA ALA A 137 -11.00 -10.01 11.99
C ALA A 137 -10.02 -11.16 11.69
N GLU A 138 -9.83 -11.51 10.41
CA GLU A 138 -8.88 -12.54 9.98
C GLU A 138 -7.41 -12.13 10.18
N SER A 139 -7.11 -10.83 10.30
CA SER A 139 -5.77 -10.32 10.53
C SER A 139 -5.33 -10.32 12.00
N PHE A 140 -6.22 -10.59 12.93
CA PHE A 140 -5.88 -10.58 14.35
C PHE A 140 -5.01 -11.78 14.73
N VAL A 141 -3.94 -11.50 15.47
CA VAL A 141 -3.05 -12.50 16.04
C VAL A 141 -3.25 -12.54 17.55
N LEU A 142 -3.74 -13.68 18.07
CA LEU A 142 -3.92 -13.87 19.51
C LEU A 142 -2.61 -14.27 20.17
N LEU A 143 -1.90 -13.30 20.76
CA LEU A 143 -0.60 -13.50 21.37
C LEU A 143 -0.68 -14.20 22.73
N LYS A 144 -1.76 -13.98 23.49
CA LYS A 144 -1.95 -14.52 24.84
C LYS A 144 -3.45 -14.64 25.15
N ASN A 145 -3.85 -15.75 25.76
CA ASN A 145 -5.24 -15.99 26.17
C ASN A 145 -5.27 -16.88 27.42
N ASP A 146 -4.85 -16.33 28.55
CA ASP A 146 -4.83 -17.04 29.83
C ASP A 146 -6.25 -17.44 30.25
N ASN A 147 -6.37 -18.66 30.72
CA ASN A 147 -7.65 -19.25 31.16
C ASN A 147 -8.74 -19.26 30.08
N ASN A 148 -8.39 -19.20 28.80
CA ASN A 148 -9.35 -19.18 27.70
C ASN A 148 -10.41 -18.07 27.84
N LEU A 149 -10.00 -16.88 28.28
CA LEU A 149 -10.86 -15.72 28.48
C LEU A 149 -11.55 -15.30 27.16
N LEU A 150 -10.84 -15.39 26.03
CA LEU A 150 -11.37 -15.11 24.70
C LEU A 150 -11.76 -16.40 23.96
N PRO A 151 -12.84 -16.39 23.16
CA PRO A 151 -13.82 -15.30 22.98
C PRO A 151 -14.66 -15.09 24.23
N LEU A 152 -15.05 -13.85 24.50
CA LEU A 152 -15.90 -13.51 25.63
C LEU A 152 -17.24 -14.23 25.48
N LYS A 153 -17.56 -15.13 26.42
CA LYS A 153 -18.81 -15.89 26.44
C LYS A 153 -19.68 -15.42 27.60
N GLY A 154 -20.93 -15.09 27.29
CA GLY A 154 -21.92 -14.74 28.33
C GLY A 154 -21.69 -13.39 29.02
N CYS A 155 -20.77 -12.55 28.55
CA CYS A 155 -20.58 -11.21 29.08
C CYS A 155 -21.78 -10.33 28.68
N ARG A 156 -22.51 -9.80 29.69
CA ARG A 156 -23.61 -8.88 29.47
C ARG A 156 -23.15 -7.41 29.44
N LYS A 157 -22.09 -7.08 30.17
CA LYS A 157 -21.52 -5.73 30.23
C LYS A 157 -20.02 -5.81 30.04
N VAL A 158 -19.47 -4.95 29.17
CA VAL A 158 -18.04 -4.84 28.92
C VAL A 158 -17.67 -3.36 29.03
N ALA A 159 -16.72 -3.04 29.90
CA ALA A 159 -16.15 -1.72 29.98
C ALA A 159 -14.99 -1.59 28.98
N VAL A 160 -15.06 -0.62 28.09
CA VAL A 160 -13.96 -0.24 27.19
C VAL A 160 -13.34 1.02 27.76
N VAL A 161 -12.10 0.92 28.22
CA VAL A 161 -11.40 2.01 28.93
C VAL A 161 -10.09 2.35 28.25
N GLY A 162 -9.69 3.62 28.37
CA GLY A 162 -8.41 4.12 27.83
C GLY A 162 -8.59 5.33 26.93
N PRO A 163 -7.52 6.10 26.68
CA PRO A 163 -7.59 7.38 25.95
C PRO A 163 -8.05 7.21 24.48
N LEU A 164 -7.91 6.02 23.92
CA LEU A 164 -8.29 5.71 22.53
C LEU A 164 -9.60 4.95 22.42
N ALA A 165 -10.30 4.67 23.53
CA ALA A 165 -11.49 3.83 23.55
C ALA A 165 -12.58 4.31 22.59
N ASP A 166 -12.78 5.62 22.45
CA ASP A 166 -13.77 6.22 21.54
C ASP A 166 -13.12 7.20 20.54
N SER A 167 -11.91 6.94 20.12
CA SER A 167 -11.21 7.80 19.17
C SER A 167 -11.47 7.37 17.72
N LYS A 168 -12.22 8.17 16.96
CA LYS A 168 -12.43 7.98 15.53
C LYS A 168 -11.18 8.36 14.72
N ALA A 169 -10.46 9.40 15.13
CA ALA A 169 -9.31 9.93 14.41
C ALA A 169 -8.19 8.91 14.28
N ASN A 170 -8.00 8.06 15.29
CA ASN A 170 -6.93 7.05 15.29
C ASN A 170 -7.28 5.77 14.50
N MET A 171 -8.51 5.65 14.00
CA MET A 171 -8.92 4.47 13.22
C MET A 171 -8.39 4.48 11.79
N ALA A 172 -7.94 5.62 11.28
CA ALA A 172 -7.45 5.76 9.91
C ALA A 172 -6.04 5.20 9.69
N GLY A 173 -5.24 5.08 10.76
CA GLY A 173 -3.82 4.71 10.65
C GLY A 173 -2.98 5.79 9.94
N SER A 174 -1.76 5.42 9.56
CA SER A 174 -0.79 6.34 8.94
C SER A 174 -0.99 6.55 7.44
N TRP A 175 -1.59 5.59 6.74
CA TRP A 175 -1.82 5.62 5.29
C TRP A 175 -3.22 6.15 4.93
N LYS A 176 -3.67 7.18 5.62
CA LYS A 176 -4.92 7.87 5.28
C LYS A 176 -4.67 8.93 4.21
N TYR A 177 -5.54 8.99 3.22
CA TYR A 177 -5.51 10.02 2.19
C TYR A 177 -6.43 11.20 2.51
N ASP A 178 -7.52 10.98 3.22
CA ASP A 178 -8.52 11.98 3.55
C ASP A 178 -8.81 11.99 5.04
N GLU A 179 -8.94 13.19 5.61
CA GLU A 179 -9.23 13.38 7.04
C GLU A 179 -10.73 13.32 7.38
N GLN A 180 -11.56 12.76 6.49
CA GLN A 180 -13.00 12.63 6.76
C GLN A 180 -13.29 11.61 7.88
N THR A 181 -12.88 11.96 9.10
CA THR A 181 -13.08 11.14 10.30
C THR A 181 -14.55 10.84 10.61
N LYS A 182 -15.48 11.58 9.97
CA LYS A 182 -16.94 11.36 10.14
C LYS A 182 -17.41 10.00 9.69
N SER A 183 -16.72 9.36 8.75
CA SER A 183 -17.04 8.03 8.25
C SER A 183 -16.42 6.89 9.07
N TYR A 184 -15.53 7.21 10.01
CA TYR A 184 -14.90 6.20 10.86
C TYR A 184 -15.76 5.88 12.08
N HIS A 185 -15.77 4.61 12.44
CA HIS A 185 -16.41 4.13 13.66
C HIS A 185 -15.34 3.86 14.71
N GLY A 186 -15.48 4.45 15.89
CA GLY A 186 -14.62 4.16 17.04
C GLY A 186 -14.87 2.75 17.58
N LEU A 187 -13.96 2.25 18.41
CA LEU A 187 -14.05 0.92 19.00
C LEU A 187 -15.37 0.71 19.78
N VAL A 188 -15.78 1.72 20.52
CA VAL A 188 -17.05 1.68 21.29
C VAL A 188 -18.24 1.50 20.36
N ALA A 189 -18.33 2.28 19.27
CA ALA A 189 -19.43 2.18 18.31
C ALA A 189 -19.51 0.80 17.63
N VAL A 190 -18.36 0.21 17.29
CA VAL A 190 -18.29 -1.14 16.71
C VAL A 190 -18.70 -2.20 17.72
N SER A 191 -18.24 -2.10 18.96
CA SER A 191 -18.60 -3.02 20.04
C SER A 191 -20.10 -2.97 20.37
N TYR A 192 -20.69 -1.78 20.32
CA TYR A 192 -22.12 -1.57 20.58
C TYR A 192 -23.03 -2.29 19.58
N THR A 193 -22.65 -2.33 18.31
CA THR A 193 -23.42 -3.03 17.27
C THR A 193 -23.41 -4.55 17.40
N HIS A 194 -22.48 -5.12 18.16
CA HIS A 194 -22.32 -6.57 18.34
C HIS A 194 -22.83 -7.09 19.67
N LEU A 195 -22.64 -6.29 20.70
CA LEU A 195 -23.08 -6.64 22.04
C LEU A 195 -24.53 -6.23 22.26
N ARG A 196 -25.44 -6.25 21.28
CA ARG A 196 -26.84 -5.86 21.51
C ARG A 196 -27.26 -6.15 22.97
N ALA A 197 -26.75 -5.33 23.85
CA ALA A 197 -27.28 -5.20 25.17
C ALA A 197 -28.50 -4.31 25.04
N HIS A 198 -29.63 -4.75 25.48
CA HIS A 198 -30.86 -3.96 25.53
C HIS A 198 -30.78 -2.81 26.55
N GLU A 199 -29.61 -2.34 26.91
CA GLU A 199 -29.40 -1.28 27.89
C GLU A 199 -28.52 -0.21 27.30
N THR A 200 -29.00 1.00 27.23
CA THR A 200 -28.24 2.20 26.82
C THR A 200 -27.33 2.65 27.98
N LEU A 201 -26.20 3.31 27.65
CA LEU A 201 -25.30 3.92 28.65
C LEU A 201 -25.99 4.97 29.56
N SER A 202 -27.22 5.32 29.29
CA SER A 202 -28.08 6.21 30.13
C SER A 202 -28.57 5.54 31.41
N ASP A 203 -28.34 4.24 31.59
CA ASP A 203 -28.82 3.49 32.78
C ASP A 203 -27.66 3.23 33.79
N LEU A 204 -26.57 3.94 33.65
CA LEU A 204 -25.46 4.08 34.60
C LEU A 204 -25.52 5.50 35.18
#